data_b4a38fa793ca7b5a6c654347575d5d09
#
_entry.id   b4a38fa793ca7b5a6c654347575d5d09
#
_cell.length_a   1.000
_cell.length_b   1.000
_cell.length_c   1.000
_cell.angle_alpha   90.00
_cell.angle_beta   90.00
_cell.angle_gamma   90.00
#
_symmetry.space_group_name_H-M   'P 1'
#
loop_
_entity.id
_entity.type
_entity.pdbx_description
1 polymer ?
#
loop_
_entity_poly.entity_id
_entity_poly.type
_entity_poly.pdbx_seq_one_letter_code
_entity_poly.pdbx_strand_id
1 'polypeptide(L)'
;MPDGSKLEAHSGYGSLMDDPAHVGERMVGATPPTVYDLRPREAIFHGVQALRMIPVEENGALGRSGLLVHPYMLGPNGDSNGCVSVKNYEKFLKAFSNGEVKRLVVVPRLGDEKLASHQAT
;
A
#
# COMPACT_ATOMS: atom_id res chain seq x y z
N MET A 1 8.93 -5.90 -6.30
CA MET A 1 10.12 -5.02 -6.30
C MET A 1 10.79 -5.08 -7.65
N PRO A 2 11.41 -3.97 -8.10
CA PRO A 2 12.07 -3.93 -9.41
C PRO A 2 13.18 -4.97 -9.59
N ASP A 3 13.82 -5.39 -8.50
CA ASP A 3 14.87 -6.42 -8.52
C ASP A 3 14.32 -7.85 -8.57
N GLY A 4 13.00 -8.01 -8.65
CA GLY A 4 12.33 -9.30 -8.67
C GLY A 4 12.05 -9.87 -7.28
N SER A 5 12.53 -9.24 -6.22
CA SER A 5 12.25 -9.73 -4.86
C SER A 5 10.80 -9.45 -4.47
N LYS A 6 10.29 -10.26 -3.54
CA LYS A 6 8.94 -10.13 -3.00
C LYS A 6 9.02 -9.79 -1.52
N LEU A 7 8.24 -8.81 -1.10
CA LEU A 7 8.14 -8.44 0.30
C LEU A 7 6.73 -8.80 0.78
N GLU A 8 6.65 -9.43 1.95
CA GLU A 8 5.33 -9.70 2.54
C GLU A 8 4.68 -8.38 2.93
N ALA A 9 3.42 -8.21 2.52
CA ALA A 9 2.66 -7.00 2.81
C ALA A 9 1.18 -7.36 2.96
N HIS A 10 0.49 -6.57 3.78
CA HIS A 10 -0.93 -6.76 4.06
C HIS A 10 -1.63 -5.41 4.19
N SER A 11 -2.97 -5.40 4.06
CA SER A 11 -3.76 -4.22 4.35
C SER A 11 -5.11 -4.62 4.95
N GLY A 12 -5.68 -3.73 5.78
CA GLY A 12 -6.93 -4.00 6.47
C GLY A 12 -6.72 -4.60 7.85
N TYR A 13 -7.81 -4.75 8.60
CA TYR A 13 -7.78 -5.13 10.01
C TYR A 13 -8.60 -6.38 10.27
N GLY A 14 -8.07 -7.29 11.08
CA GLY A 14 -8.76 -8.48 11.53
C GLY A 14 -9.22 -9.37 10.39
N SER A 15 -10.48 -9.79 10.40
CA SER A 15 -11.03 -10.66 9.38
C SER A 15 -11.17 -10.02 8.00
N LEU A 16 -11.06 -8.70 7.91
CA LEU A 16 -11.12 -7.96 6.65
C LEU A 16 -9.76 -7.73 6.01
N MET A 17 -8.69 -8.18 6.68
CA MET A 17 -7.33 -8.02 6.15
C MET A 17 -7.20 -8.74 4.80
N ASP A 18 -6.70 -8.00 3.80
CA ASP A 18 -6.49 -8.50 2.43
C ASP A 18 -7.77 -8.96 1.73
N ASP A 19 -8.95 -8.56 2.21
CA ASP A 19 -10.22 -8.94 1.62
C ASP A 19 -10.68 -7.87 0.62
N PRO A 20 -10.66 -8.15 -0.69
CA PRO A 20 -11.06 -7.16 -1.70
C PRO A 20 -12.55 -6.82 -1.69
N ALA A 21 -13.38 -7.62 -1.03
CA ALA A 21 -14.83 -7.35 -0.96
C ALA A 21 -15.18 -6.19 -0.01
N HIS A 22 -14.26 -5.79 0.88
CA HIS A 22 -14.51 -4.79 1.91
C HIS A 22 -13.60 -3.58 1.82
N VAL A 23 -13.02 -3.30 0.65
CA VAL A 23 -12.05 -2.20 0.47
C VAL A 23 -12.67 -0.81 0.68
N GLY A 24 -13.98 -0.67 0.61
CA GLY A 24 -14.65 0.60 0.87
C GLY A 24 -14.89 0.90 2.34
N GLU A 25 -14.67 -0.07 3.24
CA GLU A 25 -14.91 0.11 4.67
C GLU A 25 -13.77 0.86 5.33
N ARG A 26 -14.06 2.07 5.82
CA ARG A 26 -13.06 2.93 6.47
C ARG A 26 -12.54 2.29 7.75
N MET A 27 -11.27 2.49 8.03
CA MET A 27 -10.55 2.09 9.25
C MET A 27 -10.33 0.58 9.39
N VAL A 28 -11.00 -0.28 8.62
CA VAL A 28 -10.88 -1.73 8.74
C VAL A 28 -10.68 -2.44 7.41
N GLY A 29 -11.18 -1.89 6.31
CA GLY A 29 -11.06 -2.52 4.99
C GLY A 29 -9.65 -2.50 4.44
N ALA A 30 -9.34 -3.44 3.56
CA ALA A 30 -8.07 -3.46 2.84
C ALA A 30 -7.94 -2.25 1.90
N THR A 31 -6.74 -2.00 1.42
CA THR A 31 -6.46 -0.90 0.49
C THR A 31 -7.25 -1.10 -0.81
N PRO A 32 -8.00 -0.08 -1.28
CA PRO A 32 -8.72 -0.19 -2.55
C PRO A 32 -7.78 -0.42 -3.74
N PRO A 33 -8.14 -1.33 -4.67
CA PRO A 33 -7.32 -1.60 -5.85
C PRO A 33 -7.34 -0.42 -6.83
N THR A 34 -6.19 0.16 -7.05
CA THR A 34 -5.96 1.22 -8.04
C THR A 34 -4.48 1.53 -8.10
N VAL A 35 -4.10 2.52 -8.87
CA VAL A 35 -2.72 3.00 -8.97
C VAL A 35 -2.54 4.19 -8.02
N TYR A 36 -1.51 4.15 -7.21
CA TYR A 36 -1.16 5.20 -6.27
C TYR A 36 0.22 5.76 -6.57
N ASP A 37 0.33 7.09 -6.62
CA ASP A 37 1.63 7.74 -6.57
C ASP A 37 2.13 7.72 -5.12
N LEU A 38 3.41 7.48 -4.94
CA LEU A 38 4.04 7.46 -3.62
C LEU A 38 4.76 8.79 -3.37
N ARG A 39 4.54 9.37 -2.19
CA ARG A 39 5.21 10.59 -1.76
C ARG A 39 5.59 10.47 -0.29
N PRO A 40 6.73 11.05 0.13
CA PRO A 40 7.06 11.06 1.56
C PRO A 40 5.98 11.80 2.34
N ARG A 41 5.59 11.25 3.48
CA ARG A 41 4.69 11.94 4.39
C ARG A 41 5.44 13.14 5.00
N GLU A 42 4.77 14.28 5.15
CA GLU A 42 5.39 15.55 5.59
C GLU A 42 5.95 15.45 7.01
N ALA A 43 5.31 14.66 7.87
CA ALA A 43 5.76 14.45 9.23
C ALA A 43 6.03 12.97 9.47
N ILE A 44 6.93 12.68 10.40
CA ILE A 44 7.24 11.31 10.80
C ILE A 44 5.98 10.68 11.41
N PHE A 45 5.64 9.48 10.95
CA PHE A 45 4.45 8.74 11.38
C PHE A 45 4.87 7.69 12.40
N HIS A 46 4.54 7.93 13.68
CA HIS A 46 4.91 7.04 14.78
C HIS A 46 6.40 6.63 14.75
N GLY A 47 7.27 7.61 14.52
CA GLY A 47 8.72 7.39 14.48
C GLY A 47 9.25 6.84 13.14
N VAL A 48 8.42 6.73 12.12
CA VAL A 48 8.77 6.12 10.83
C VAL A 48 8.49 7.08 9.69
N GLN A 49 9.37 7.11 8.70
CA GLN A 49 9.12 7.81 7.44
C GLN A 49 8.15 6.97 6.59
N ALA A 50 6.86 7.20 6.73
CA ALA A 50 5.85 6.56 5.91
C ALA A 50 5.73 7.25 4.55
N LEU A 51 5.14 6.55 3.56
CA LEU A 51 4.89 7.10 2.25
C LEU A 51 3.39 7.27 2.03
N ARG A 52 2.97 8.45 1.57
CA ARG A 52 1.58 8.69 1.20
C ARG A 52 1.25 7.96 -0.08
N MET A 53 0.06 7.38 -0.11
CA MET A 53 -0.51 6.74 -1.28
C MET A 53 -1.58 7.67 -1.86
N ILE A 54 -1.29 8.29 -3.00
CA ILE A 54 -2.18 9.26 -3.63
C ILE A 54 -2.74 8.63 -4.90
N PRO A 55 -4.06 8.34 -4.95
CA PRO A 55 -4.65 7.72 -6.14
C PRO A 55 -4.48 8.63 -7.35
N VAL A 56 -4.05 8.08 -8.48
CA VAL A 56 -3.87 8.86 -9.71
C VAL A 56 -5.20 9.16 -10.39
N GLU A 57 -6.23 8.34 -10.11
CA GLU A 57 -7.57 8.56 -10.65
C GLU A 57 -8.50 9.07 -9.56
N GLU A 58 -9.34 10.05 -9.90
CA GLU A 58 -10.37 10.52 -8.99
C GLU A 58 -11.27 9.34 -8.59
N ASN A 59 -11.58 9.26 -7.31
CA ASN A 59 -12.38 8.18 -6.72
C ASN A 59 -11.73 6.79 -6.77
N GLY A 60 -10.47 6.68 -7.20
CA GLY A 60 -9.78 5.39 -7.24
C GLY A 60 -9.68 4.72 -5.88
N ALA A 61 -9.58 5.49 -4.80
CA ALA A 61 -9.52 4.99 -3.44
C ALA A 61 -10.89 4.87 -2.78
N LEU A 62 -11.98 4.95 -3.52
CA LEU A 62 -13.37 4.77 -3.04
C LEU A 62 -13.70 5.69 -1.84
N GLY A 63 -13.21 6.93 -1.86
CA GLY A 63 -13.43 7.88 -0.78
C GLY A 63 -12.52 7.69 0.43
N ARG A 64 -11.65 6.69 0.42
CA ARG A 64 -10.65 6.49 1.48
C ARG A 64 -9.54 7.52 1.34
N SER A 65 -9.07 8.05 2.46
CA SER A 65 -7.99 9.05 2.48
C SER A 65 -7.01 8.75 3.59
N GLY A 66 -5.85 9.39 3.54
CA GLY A 66 -4.82 9.17 4.55
C GLY A 66 -4.14 7.81 4.45
N LEU A 67 -4.21 7.15 3.29
CA LEU A 67 -3.57 5.85 3.09
C LEU A 67 -2.05 6.01 3.01
N LEU A 68 -1.33 5.12 3.69
CA LEU A 68 0.13 5.15 3.78
C LEU A 68 0.70 3.76 3.52
N VAL A 69 1.97 3.71 3.13
CA VAL A 69 2.79 2.50 3.20
C VAL A 69 3.69 2.67 4.43
N HIS A 70 3.71 1.67 5.30
CA HIS A 70 4.49 1.69 6.54
C HIS A 70 4.85 0.26 6.98
N PRO A 71 5.76 0.09 7.97
CA PRO A 71 6.02 -1.25 8.51
C PRO A 71 4.84 -1.76 9.34
N TYR A 72 4.92 -3.01 9.79
CA TYR A 72 3.91 -3.59 10.69
C TYR A 72 3.86 -2.77 11.98
N MET A 73 2.70 -2.21 12.30
CA MET A 73 2.51 -1.34 13.46
C MET A 73 1.42 -1.81 14.40
N LEU A 74 0.46 -2.60 13.91
CA LEU A 74 -0.67 -3.10 14.69
C LEU A 74 -0.54 -4.60 14.95
N GLY A 75 0.67 -5.05 15.29
CA GLY A 75 0.93 -6.43 15.65
C GLY A 75 1.65 -7.22 14.56
N PRO A 76 1.96 -8.50 14.83
CA PRO A 76 2.84 -9.31 13.97
C PRO A 76 2.19 -9.81 12.68
N ASN A 77 0.88 -9.66 12.53
CA ASN A 77 0.16 -10.17 11.37
C ASN A 77 0.06 -9.17 10.22
N GLY A 78 0.48 -7.92 10.43
CA GLY A 78 0.42 -6.89 9.41
C GLY A 78 -0.92 -6.17 9.32
N ASP A 79 -1.74 -6.22 10.37
CA ASP A 79 -3.01 -5.49 10.41
C ASP A 79 -2.80 -3.99 10.21
N SER A 80 -3.75 -3.33 9.58
CA SER A 80 -3.74 -1.88 9.38
C SER A 80 -5.16 -1.33 9.27
N ASN A 81 -5.28 -0.01 9.38
CA ASN A 81 -6.56 0.68 9.18
C ASN A 81 -6.79 1.02 7.70
N GLY A 82 -6.29 0.21 6.79
CA GLY A 82 -6.40 0.39 5.35
C GLY A 82 -5.10 0.74 4.65
N CYS A 83 -4.06 1.10 5.41
CA CYS A 83 -2.71 1.32 4.88
C CYS A 83 -2.07 0.00 4.46
N VAL A 84 -1.04 0.07 3.64
CA VAL A 84 -0.25 -1.11 3.28
C VAL A 84 0.86 -1.28 4.31
N SER A 85 0.84 -2.41 5.03
CA SER A 85 1.87 -2.79 6.00
C SER A 85 2.88 -3.70 5.32
N VAL A 86 4.16 -3.34 5.36
CA VAL A 86 5.24 -4.11 4.72
C VAL A 86 6.16 -4.67 5.78
N LYS A 87 6.38 -5.98 5.76
CA LYS A 87 7.20 -6.65 6.78
C LYS A 87 8.65 -6.19 6.75
N ASN A 88 9.24 -6.07 5.58
CA ASN A 88 10.59 -5.54 5.41
C ASN A 88 10.52 -4.14 4.80
N TYR A 89 9.96 -3.22 5.57
CA TYR A 89 9.70 -1.87 5.10
C TYR A 89 10.98 -1.11 4.72
N GLU A 90 12.08 -1.31 5.43
CA GLU A 90 13.33 -0.60 5.15
C GLU A 90 13.81 -0.86 3.73
N LYS A 91 13.66 -2.09 3.23
CA LYS A 91 14.02 -2.43 1.86
C LYS A 91 13.12 -1.70 0.86
N PHE A 92 11.83 -1.61 1.15
CA PHE A 92 10.87 -0.89 0.31
C PHE A 92 11.19 0.61 0.29
N LEU A 93 11.40 1.20 1.46
CA LEU A 93 11.72 2.62 1.59
C LEU A 93 13.02 2.98 0.87
N LYS A 94 14.03 2.11 0.97
CA LYS A 94 15.29 2.31 0.26
C LYS A 94 15.09 2.31 -1.25
N ALA A 95 14.29 1.39 -1.77
CA ALA A 95 13.98 1.35 -3.21
C ALA A 95 13.27 2.63 -3.64
N PHE A 96 12.34 3.13 -2.84
CA PHE A 96 11.68 4.39 -3.11
C PHE A 96 12.70 5.56 -3.11
N SER A 97 13.54 5.63 -2.10
CA SER A 97 14.54 6.71 -1.96
C SER A 97 15.54 6.71 -3.08
N ASN A 98 15.86 5.54 -3.63
CA ASN A 98 16.78 5.38 -4.76
C ASN A 98 16.10 5.65 -6.12
N GLY A 99 14.82 5.99 -6.14
CA GLY A 99 14.07 6.24 -7.38
C GLY A 99 13.66 4.98 -8.14
N GLU A 100 13.81 3.81 -7.55
CA GLU A 100 13.46 2.52 -8.18
C GLU A 100 11.96 2.23 -8.12
N VAL A 101 11.26 2.77 -7.11
CA VAL A 101 9.82 2.61 -6.91
C VAL A 101 9.20 3.99 -6.75
N LYS A 102 8.24 4.34 -7.61
CA LYS A 102 7.55 5.64 -7.58
C LYS A 102 6.05 5.50 -7.42
N ARG A 103 5.52 4.34 -7.76
CA ARG A 103 4.09 4.04 -7.72
C ARG A 103 3.84 2.69 -7.11
N LEU A 104 2.68 2.55 -6.51
CA LEU A 104 2.19 1.28 -5.99
C LEU A 104 0.87 0.96 -6.67
N VAL A 105 0.79 -0.21 -7.29
CA VAL A 105 -0.44 -0.67 -7.92
C VAL A 105 -1.05 -1.75 -7.03
N VAL A 106 -2.26 -1.52 -6.57
CA VAL A 106 -2.99 -2.48 -5.77
C VAL A 106 -4.00 -3.18 -6.68
N VAL A 107 -3.93 -4.50 -6.72
CA VAL A 107 -4.83 -5.32 -7.53
C VAL A 107 -5.70 -6.18 -6.63
N PRO A 108 -6.95 -6.51 -7.03
CA PRO A 108 -7.83 -7.31 -6.18
C PRO A 108 -7.36 -8.76 -6.04
N ARG A 109 -6.55 -9.25 -6.97
CA ARG A 109 -5.98 -10.59 -6.93
C ARG A 109 -4.79 -10.68 -7.88
N LEU A 110 -3.93 -11.67 -7.68
CA LEU A 110 -2.70 -11.82 -8.48
C LEU A 110 -2.94 -11.98 -9.99
N GLY A 111 -4.09 -12.49 -10.41
CA GLY A 111 -4.40 -12.60 -11.83
C GLY A 111 -4.50 -11.28 -12.59
N ASP A 112 -4.49 -10.15 -11.88
CA ASP A 112 -4.63 -8.82 -12.47
C ASP A 112 -3.29 -8.10 -12.67
N GLU A 113 -2.14 -8.77 -12.50
CA GLU A 113 -0.81 -8.16 -12.69
C GLU A 113 -0.61 -7.58 -14.09
N LYS A 114 -1.28 -8.12 -15.07
CA LYS A 114 -1.22 -7.63 -16.45
C LYS A 114 -1.66 -6.16 -16.53
N LEU A 115 -2.72 -5.81 -15.80
CA LEU A 115 -3.18 -4.43 -15.68
C LEU A 115 -2.15 -3.59 -14.93
N ALA A 116 -1.60 -4.11 -13.84
CA ALA A 116 -0.59 -3.44 -13.06
C ALA A 116 0.67 -3.14 -13.87
N SER A 117 1.17 -4.10 -14.63
CA SER A 117 2.33 -3.91 -15.50
C SER A 117 2.10 -2.82 -16.54
N HIS A 118 0.92 -2.78 -17.11
CA HIS A 118 0.57 -1.80 -18.12
C HIS A 118 0.57 -0.38 -17.57
N GLN A 119 0.15 -0.22 -16.33
CA GLN A 119 0.09 1.08 -15.67
C GLN A 119 1.42 1.50 -15.04
N ALA A 120 2.29 0.57 -14.75
CA ALA A 120 3.59 0.85 -14.16
C ALA A 120 4.61 1.41 -15.17
N THR A 121 4.34 1.25 -16.43
CA THR A 121 5.18 1.80 -17.49
C THR A 121 4.70 3.17 -17.91
#